data_1a75012a517b8c078639c8d843e8c409
#
_entry.id   1a75012a517b8c078639c8d843e8c409
#
_cell.length_a   1.000
_cell.length_b   1.000
_cell.length_c   1.000
_cell.angle_alpha   90.00
_cell.angle_beta   90.00
_cell.angle_gamma   90.00
#
_symmetry.space_group_name_H-M   'P 1'
#
loop_
_entity.id
_entity.type
_entity.pdbx_description
1 polymer ?
#
loop_
_entity_poly.entity_id
_entity_poly.type
_entity_poly.pdbx_seq_one_letter_code
_entity_poly.pdbx_strand_id
1 'polypeptide(L)'
;MTDPIPTIDPTSALTLTELNHNIKQALLDALPDTYWVRAETSEVRVNNYSGHCYLEFIEKDERTGQIAARARATIWARQYAIIRPYFEEETGRPFGSGLKVLVRVAVEYHPLYGLSLTVHDIDPTFTVGDMVRRRKEIVQRLQADGVFDLNRALPLPTLPRRIAVISSATAAGYEDFTHQLLSNDYGFPFYPRLYPALMQGERTESSIIAALDRIYAHRDAFDLVVIIRGGGSTADLSSFDSYALAAHCAQFPLPIITGIGHERDDTVVDLVAHTRLKTPTAVATFLIDCMATQLGELDGLRDRLCRAASARIEREQQTFQTVTTRFPLLVTAHIERRRTEWHRLSARLTAVPQLIERRRTEWHRLSARLTAVPQLLERHRERIDSYPQLLRRATDSLLMRRRHALELTEQHIRLASPDLLLQRGYTLTLRDGMIVKRAASLSPGDAITIRFADGEREGQIV
;
A
#
# COMPACT_ATOMS: atom_id res chain seq x y z
N MET A 1 18.21 -58.35 51.20
CA MET A 1 17.06 -59.20 50.99
C MET A 1 16.49 -58.74 49.63
N THR A 2 16.80 -59.50 48.59
CA THR A 2 16.26 -59.30 47.25
C THR A 2 14.93 -60.01 47.19
N ASP A 3 13.83 -59.26 46.98
CA ASP A 3 12.53 -59.83 46.75
C ASP A 3 12.56 -60.82 45.57
N PRO A 4 11.93 -61.97 45.66
CA PRO A 4 11.92 -62.96 44.60
C PRO A 4 11.15 -62.38 43.39
N ILE A 5 11.81 -62.43 42.22
CA ILE A 5 11.14 -62.10 40.95
C ILE A 5 9.89 -62.98 40.81
N PRO A 6 8.70 -62.40 40.63
CA PRO A 6 7.48 -63.21 40.50
C PRO A 6 7.60 -64.14 39.28
N THR A 7 7.54 -65.44 39.54
CA THR A 7 7.50 -66.48 38.48
C THR A 7 6.21 -66.29 37.70
N ILE A 8 6.34 -65.77 36.49
CA ILE A 8 5.23 -65.60 35.55
C ILE A 8 4.89 -67.00 35.04
N ASP A 9 3.67 -67.40 35.27
CA ASP A 9 3.09 -68.63 34.71
C ASP A 9 2.92 -68.44 33.16
N PRO A 10 3.66 -69.18 32.32
CA PRO A 10 3.57 -69.00 30.87
C PRO A 10 2.18 -69.27 30.30
N THR A 11 1.34 -70.00 31.01
CA THR A 11 -0.04 -70.34 30.60
C THR A 11 -1.05 -69.21 30.87
N SER A 12 -0.65 -68.23 31.68
CA SER A 12 -1.50 -67.03 31.95
C SER A 12 -1.09 -65.81 31.06
N ALA A 13 -0.04 -65.95 30.26
CA ALA A 13 0.43 -64.89 29.41
C ALA A 13 -0.48 -64.72 28.18
N LEU A 14 -0.95 -63.50 28.00
CA LEU A 14 -1.75 -63.12 26.81
C LEU A 14 -0.85 -63.10 25.57
N THR A 15 -1.32 -63.60 24.44
CA THR A 15 -0.71 -63.37 23.14
C THR A 15 -0.87 -61.89 22.76
N LEU A 16 0.03 -61.37 21.93
CA LEU A 16 -0.04 -59.98 21.43
C LEU A 16 -1.38 -59.71 20.72
N THR A 17 -1.95 -60.73 20.08
CA THR A 17 -3.28 -60.61 19.44
C THR A 17 -4.41 -60.47 20.47
N GLU A 18 -4.38 -61.25 21.55
CA GLU A 18 -5.36 -61.15 22.63
C GLU A 18 -5.22 -59.80 23.37
N LEU A 19 -4.01 -59.34 23.63
CA LEU A 19 -3.78 -58.04 24.21
C LEU A 19 -4.35 -56.90 23.34
N ASN A 20 -4.07 -56.93 22.03
CA ASN A 20 -4.59 -55.95 21.09
C ASN A 20 -6.11 -56.01 20.95
N HIS A 21 -6.68 -57.22 21.04
CA HIS A 21 -8.15 -57.39 21.07
C HIS A 21 -8.77 -56.75 22.33
N ASN A 22 -8.17 -56.98 23.49
CA ASN A 22 -8.61 -56.37 24.75
C ASN A 22 -8.49 -54.86 24.74
N ILE A 23 -7.38 -54.31 24.18
CA ILE A 23 -7.19 -52.86 23.99
C ILE A 23 -8.31 -52.31 23.11
N LYS A 24 -8.56 -52.98 21.98
CA LYS A 24 -9.61 -52.57 21.05
C LYS A 24 -10.98 -52.53 21.74
N GLN A 25 -11.33 -53.60 22.49
CA GLN A 25 -12.59 -53.71 23.19
C GLN A 25 -12.73 -52.64 24.27
N ALA A 26 -11.69 -52.48 25.07
CA ALA A 26 -11.65 -51.44 26.13
C ALA A 26 -11.83 -50.02 25.54
N LEU A 27 -11.20 -49.73 24.40
CA LEU A 27 -11.38 -48.45 23.72
C LEU A 27 -12.78 -48.29 23.13
N LEU A 28 -13.38 -49.31 22.55
CA LEU A 28 -14.74 -49.26 22.04
C LEU A 28 -15.76 -49.09 23.15
N ASP A 29 -15.55 -49.71 24.32
CA ASP A 29 -16.41 -49.60 25.47
C ASP A 29 -16.27 -48.24 26.19
N ALA A 30 -15.06 -47.68 26.20
CA ALA A 30 -14.77 -46.39 26.85
C ALA A 30 -15.10 -45.18 25.95
N LEU A 31 -14.97 -45.34 24.64
CA LEU A 31 -15.14 -44.27 23.64
C LEU A 31 -16.05 -44.73 22.49
N PRO A 32 -17.33 -45.08 22.79
CA PRO A 32 -18.24 -45.65 21.78
C PRO A 32 -18.78 -44.60 20.80
N ASP A 33 -18.73 -43.30 21.16
CA ASP A 33 -19.34 -42.22 20.45
C ASP A 33 -18.32 -41.49 19.53
N THR A 34 -18.84 -40.52 18.80
CA THR A 34 -18.02 -39.53 18.06
C THR A 34 -17.81 -38.31 18.96
N TYR A 35 -16.61 -37.76 18.89
CA TYR A 35 -16.20 -36.64 19.74
C TYR A 35 -15.77 -35.46 18.89
N TRP A 36 -16.13 -34.23 19.30
CA TRP A 36 -15.60 -33.02 18.73
C TRP A 36 -14.20 -32.74 19.31
N VAL A 37 -13.19 -32.73 18.46
CA VAL A 37 -11.80 -32.55 18.84
C VAL A 37 -11.25 -31.29 18.16
N ARG A 38 -10.61 -30.44 18.97
CA ARG A 38 -9.81 -29.32 18.49
C ARG A 38 -8.39 -29.79 18.24
N ALA A 39 -7.88 -29.59 17.05
CA ALA A 39 -6.52 -29.98 16.71
C ALA A 39 -5.95 -29.11 15.60
N GLU A 40 -4.63 -29.11 15.48
CA GLU A 40 -3.94 -28.53 14.32
C GLU A 40 -3.62 -29.66 13.34
N THR A 41 -3.96 -29.46 12.06
CA THR A 41 -3.56 -30.40 11.01
C THR A 41 -2.06 -30.27 10.75
N SER A 42 -1.34 -31.38 10.78
CA SER A 42 0.09 -31.41 10.45
C SER A 42 0.31 -31.91 9.02
N GLU A 43 0.54 -33.20 8.84
CA GLU A 43 0.72 -33.78 7.53
C GLU A 43 -0.64 -34.12 6.90
N VAL A 44 -1.00 -33.48 5.79
CA VAL A 44 -2.22 -33.79 5.05
C VAL A 44 -1.82 -34.38 3.70
N ARG A 45 -2.20 -35.62 3.44
CA ARG A 45 -1.85 -36.34 2.21
C ARG A 45 -3.10 -37.03 1.64
N VAL A 46 -3.41 -36.69 0.41
CA VAL A 46 -4.52 -37.35 -0.31
C VAL A 46 -3.94 -38.46 -1.17
N ASN A 47 -4.47 -39.65 -1.00
CA ASN A 47 -4.11 -40.78 -1.84
C ASN A 47 -4.92 -40.75 -3.15
N ASN A 48 -4.24 -40.48 -4.25
CA ASN A 48 -4.86 -40.30 -5.57
C ASN A 48 -5.59 -41.54 -6.10
N TYR A 49 -5.27 -42.76 -5.62
CA TYR A 49 -5.92 -44.00 -6.04
C TYR A 49 -7.20 -44.28 -5.26
N SER A 50 -7.15 -44.11 -3.94
CA SER A 50 -8.28 -44.41 -3.05
C SER A 50 -9.17 -43.22 -2.75
N GLY A 51 -8.69 -42.00 -3.00
CA GLY A 51 -9.38 -40.76 -2.63
C GLY A 51 -9.41 -40.49 -1.14
N HIS A 52 -8.77 -41.31 -0.31
CA HIS A 52 -8.70 -41.13 1.13
C HIS A 52 -7.70 -39.99 1.47
N CYS A 53 -8.06 -39.17 2.45
CA CYS A 53 -7.15 -38.19 3.00
C CYS A 53 -6.58 -38.70 4.34
N TYR A 54 -5.27 -38.86 4.37
CA TYR A 54 -4.52 -39.22 5.57
C TYR A 54 -3.90 -37.94 6.14
N LEU A 55 -4.10 -37.72 7.41
CA LEU A 55 -3.59 -36.54 8.09
C LEU A 55 -3.13 -36.88 9.50
N GLU A 56 -2.35 -35.99 10.05
CA GLU A 56 -1.92 -36.05 11.43
C GLU A 56 -2.47 -34.82 12.19
N PHE A 57 -3.12 -35.06 13.32
CA PHE A 57 -3.50 -34.02 14.24
C PHE A 57 -2.44 -33.82 15.29
N ILE A 58 -2.09 -32.57 15.57
CA ILE A 58 -1.18 -32.20 16.64
C ILE A 58 -1.84 -31.17 17.55
N GLU A 59 -1.44 -31.18 18.80
CA GLU A 59 -1.72 -30.12 19.76
C GLU A 59 -0.41 -29.61 20.29
N LYS A 60 -0.22 -28.29 20.27
CA LYS A 60 0.96 -27.63 20.80
C LYS A 60 0.64 -27.02 22.16
N ASP A 61 1.53 -27.20 23.12
CA ASP A 61 1.46 -26.49 24.39
C ASP A 61 1.60 -24.98 24.17
N GLU A 62 0.64 -24.20 24.65
CA GLU A 62 0.60 -22.74 24.43
C GLU A 62 1.80 -22.00 25.06
N ARG A 63 2.47 -22.58 26.06
CA ARG A 63 3.58 -21.94 26.78
C ARG A 63 4.93 -22.29 26.19
N THR A 64 5.10 -23.55 25.76
CA THR A 64 6.39 -24.08 25.29
C THR A 64 6.47 -24.17 23.78
N GLY A 65 5.34 -24.15 23.07
CA GLY A 65 5.27 -24.38 21.62
C GLY A 65 5.60 -25.82 21.20
N GLN A 66 5.88 -26.72 22.17
CA GLN A 66 6.18 -28.12 21.90
C GLN A 66 4.89 -28.90 21.64
N ILE A 67 5.02 -29.99 20.87
CA ILE A 67 3.88 -30.89 20.60
C ILE A 67 3.52 -31.62 21.90
N ALA A 68 2.33 -31.33 22.42
CA ALA A 68 1.79 -31.96 23.62
C ALA A 68 1.03 -33.25 23.29
N ALA A 69 0.36 -33.32 22.14
CA ALA A 69 -0.36 -34.51 21.69
C ALA A 69 -0.26 -34.68 20.17
N ARG A 70 -0.35 -35.92 19.71
CA ARG A 70 -0.31 -36.29 18.29
C ARG A 70 -1.19 -37.49 18.06
N ALA A 71 -2.00 -37.43 16.99
CA ALA A 71 -2.86 -38.54 16.58
C ALA A 71 -2.91 -38.63 15.05
N ARG A 72 -2.80 -39.85 14.53
CA ARG A 72 -3.07 -40.09 13.11
C ARG A 72 -4.57 -40.05 12.84
N ALA A 73 -4.99 -39.50 11.72
CA ALA A 73 -6.38 -39.44 11.34
C ALA A 73 -6.57 -39.78 9.85
N THR A 74 -7.75 -40.24 9.54
CA THR A 74 -8.17 -40.59 8.18
C THR A 74 -9.51 -39.94 7.90
N ILE A 75 -9.63 -39.30 6.73
CA ILE A 75 -10.93 -38.93 6.17
C ILE A 75 -11.17 -39.85 4.99
N TRP A 76 -12.19 -40.67 5.08
CA TRP A 76 -12.53 -41.61 4.01
C TRP A 76 -13.00 -40.87 2.74
N ALA A 77 -12.72 -41.38 1.55
CA ALA A 77 -12.94 -40.70 0.28
C ALA A 77 -14.34 -40.07 0.14
N ARG A 78 -15.37 -40.81 0.52
CA ARG A 78 -16.75 -40.32 0.47
C ARG A 78 -16.94 -39.08 1.38
N GLN A 79 -16.36 -39.10 2.56
CA GLN A 79 -16.46 -38.01 3.52
C GLN A 79 -15.59 -36.82 3.09
N TYR A 80 -14.39 -37.12 2.60
CA TYR A 80 -13.48 -36.10 2.12
C TYR A 80 -14.04 -35.33 0.91
N ALA A 81 -14.76 -36.00 0.02
CA ALA A 81 -15.44 -35.38 -1.12
C ALA A 81 -16.55 -34.39 -0.70
N ILE A 82 -17.07 -34.51 0.53
CA ILE A 82 -18.06 -33.58 1.13
C ILE A 82 -17.38 -32.52 1.98
N ILE A 83 -16.51 -32.94 2.89
CA ILE A 83 -15.84 -32.07 3.86
C ILE A 83 -14.97 -31.02 3.16
N ARG A 84 -14.19 -31.46 2.17
CA ARG A 84 -13.24 -30.56 1.52
C ARG A 84 -13.91 -29.39 0.82
N PRO A 85 -14.88 -29.54 -0.11
CA PRO A 85 -15.54 -28.41 -0.75
C PRO A 85 -16.26 -27.52 0.26
N TYR A 86 -16.97 -28.11 1.21
CA TYR A 86 -17.66 -27.36 2.25
C TYR A 86 -16.71 -26.50 3.10
N PHE A 87 -15.59 -27.08 3.53
CA PHE A 87 -14.57 -26.36 4.28
C PHE A 87 -13.91 -25.23 3.45
N GLU A 88 -13.56 -25.52 2.19
CA GLU A 88 -12.92 -24.57 1.29
C GLU A 88 -13.85 -23.40 0.92
N GLU A 89 -15.17 -23.67 0.78
CA GLU A 89 -16.17 -22.63 0.50
C GLU A 89 -16.38 -21.71 1.69
N GLU A 90 -16.54 -22.26 2.89
CA GLU A 90 -16.82 -21.49 4.11
C GLU A 90 -15.58 -20.76 4.65
N THR A 91 -14.41 -21.35 4.53
CA THR A 91 -13.16 -20.75 5.05
C THR A 91 -12.41 -19.92 4.00
N GLY A 92 -12.75 -20.08 2.71
CA GLY A 92 -12.01 -19.53 1.58
C GLY A 92 -10.61 -20.12 1.42
N ARG A 93 -10.31 -21.29 2.06
CA ARG A 93 -8.99 -21.92 2.11
C ARG A 93 -8.97 -23.35 1.64
N PRO A 94 -7.91 -23.79 0.94
CA PRO A 94 -7.72 -25.19 0.70
C PRO A 94 -7.51 -25.96 2.02
N PHE A 95 -8.16 -27.12 2.13
CA PHE A 95 -7.94 -28.01 3.27
C PHE A 95 -6.53 -28.59 3.21
N GLY A 96 -5.69 -28.23 4.18
CA GLY A 96 -4.27 -28.58 4.16
C GLY A 96 -3.64 -28.64 5.56
N SER A 97 -2.32 -28.69 5.59
CA SER A 97 -1.56 -28.72 6.85
C SER A 97 -1.51 -27.32 7.50
N GLY A 98 -1.35 -27.30 8.82
CA GLY A 98 -1.24 -26.07 9.61
C GLY A 98 -2.58 -25.38 9.95
N LEU A 99 -3.70 -26.06 9.71
CA LEU A 99 -5.05 -25.55 10.03
C LEU A 99 -5.45 -25.95 11.44
N LYS A 100 -5.88 -25.00 12.26
CA LYS A 100 -6.65 -25.34 13.46
C LYS A 100 -8.08 -25.64 13.08
N VAL A 101 -8.49 -26.84 13.36
CA VAL A 101 -9.80 -27.39 12.99
C VAL A 101 -10.54 -27.89 14.23
N LEU A 102 -11.85 -27.78 14.18
CA LEU A 102 -12.75 -28.50 15.06
C LEU A 102 -13.39 -29.61 14.24
N VAL A 103 -13.01 -30.84 14.55
CA VAL A 103 -13.44 -32.03 13.79
C VAL A 103 -14.19 -32.99 14.67
N ARG A 104 -15.21 -33.62 14.12
CA ARG A 104 -15.91 -34.73 14.75
C ARG A 104 -15.28 -36.03 14.35
N VAL A 105 -14.68 -36.73 15.30
CA VAL A 105 -13.92 -37.95 15.09
C VAL A 105 -14.48 -39.15 15.86
N ALA A 106 -14.34 -40.33 15.27
CA ALA A 106 -14.46 -41.60 16.01
C ALA A 106 -13.04 -42.11 16.31
N VAL A 107 -12.89 -42.72 17.47
CA VAL A 107 -11.63 -43.35 17.88
C VAL A 107 -11.62 -44.79 17.39
N GLU A 108 -10.64 -45.17 16.58
CA GLU A 108 -10.48 -46.50 16.05
C GLU A 108 -9.12 -47.08 16.44
N TYR A 109 -9.12 -48.36 16.75
CA TYR A 109 -7.89 -49.10 17.03
C TYR A 109 -7.76 -50.29 16.09
N HIS A 110 -6.66 -50.30 15.34
CA HIS A 110 -6.32 -51.41 14.48
C HIS A 110 -5.12 -52.20 15.04
N PRO A 111 -5.22 -53.54 15.19
CA PRO A 111 -4.14 -54.32 15.79
C PRO A 111 -2.76 -54.16 15.20
N LEU A 112 -2.68 -53.89 13.86
CA LEU A 112 -1.41 -53.69 13.15
C LEU A 112 -0.98 -52.24 13.04
N TYR A 113 -1.92 -51.30 13.02
CA TYR A 113 -1.63 -49.88 12.72
C TYR A 113 -1.78 -48.97 13.95
N GLY A 114 -2.28 -49.51 15.08
CA GLY A 114 -2.46 -48.81 16.33
C GLY A 114 -3.69 -47.91 16.35
N LEU A 115 -3.66 -46.90 17.19
CA LEU A 115 -4.72 -45.92 17.39
C LEU A 115 -4.76 -44.94 16.20
N SER A 116 -5.96 -44.70 15.69
CA SER A 116 -6.24 -43.68 14.66
C SER A 116 -7.60 -43.05 14.89
N LEU A 117 -7.80 -41.88 14.32
CA LEU A 117 -9.05 -41.13 14.36
C LEU A 117 -9.70 -41.18 12.98
N THR A 118 -10.99 -41.50 12.91
CA THR A 118 -11.76 -41.38 11.67
C THR A 118 -12.60 -40.11 11.73
N VAL A 119 -12.33 -39.18 10.80
CA VAL A 119 -13.04 -37.90 10.74
C VAL A 119 -14.38 -38.07 10.03
N HIS A 120 -15.45 -37.67 10.70
CA HIS A 120 -16.82 -37.72 10.17
C HIS A 120 -17.34 -36.35 9.74
N ASP A 121 -16.85 -35.27 10.36
CA ASP A 121 -17.37 -33.92 10.14
C ASP A 121 -16.33 -32.86 10.54
N ILE A 122 -16.52 -31.64 10.05
CA ILE A 122 -15.69 -30.49 10.37
C ILE A 122 -16.55 -29.25 10.59
N ASP A 123 -16.19 -28.41 11.56
CA ASP A 123 -16.81 -27.11 11.75
C ASP A 123 -15.88 -25.99 11.24
N PRO A 124 -16.19 -25.41 10.05
CA PRO A 124 -15.38 -24.33 9.48
C PRO A 124 -15.43 -23.06 10.32
N THR A 125 -16.54 -22.81 11.07
CA THR A 125 -16.70 -21.56 11.84
C THR A 125 -15.66 -21.43 12.93
N PHE A 126 -15.23 -22.55 13.51
CA PHE A 126 -14.13 -22.60 14.46
C PHE A 126 -12.82 -22.13 13.83
N THR A 127 -12.51 -22.59 12.61
CA THR A 127 -11.33 -22.21 11.86
C THR A 127 -11.37 -20.70 11.53
N VAL A 128 -12.49 -20.19 11.02
CA VAL A 128 -12.71 -18.76 10.75
C VAL A 128 -12.52 -17.91 12.01
N GLY A 129 -13.13 -18.30 13.12
CA GLY A 129 -13.00 -17.57 14.38
C GLY A 129 -11.57 -17.48 14.92
N ASP A 130 -10.77 -18.56 14.79
CA ASP A 130 -9.36 -18.55 15.19
C ASP A 130 -8.51 -17.60 14.30
N MET A 131 -8.80 -17.55 13.00
CA MET A 131 -8.13 -16.62 12.07
C MET A 131 -8.42 -15.15 12.43
N VAL A 132 -9.69 -14.81 12.70
CA VAL A 132 -10.08 -13.47 13.15
C VAL A 132 -9.37 -13.10 14.45
N ARG A 133 -9.29 -14.03 15.39
CA ARG A 133 -8.59 -13.83 16.65
C ARG A 133 -7.10 -13.56 16.43
N ARG A 134 -6.39 -14.37 15.64
CA ARG A 134 -4.96 -14.18 15.34
C ARG A 134 -4.71 -12.85 14.63
N ARG A 135 -5.56 -12.48 13.66
CA ARG A 135 -5.46 -11.20 12.99
C ARG A 135 -5.52 -10.04 13.99
N LYS A 136 -6.47 -10.11 14.93
CA LYS A 136 -6.60 -9.10 15.99
C LYS A 136 -5.37 -9.06 16.91
N GLU A 137 -4.85 -10.21 17.31
CA GLU A 137 -3.63 -10.32 18.13
C GLU A 137 -2.43 -9.71 17.43
N ILE A 138 -2.25 -9.98 16.12
CA ILE A 138 -1.16 -9.41 15.32
C ILE A 138 -1.28 -7.89 15.24
N VAL A 139 -2.49 -7.38 14.97
CA VAL A 139 -2.71 -5.93 14.91
C VAL A 139 -2.44 -5.27 16.26
N GLN A 140 -2.94 -5.86 17.37
CA GLN A 140 -2.67 -5.35 18.70
C GLN A 140 -1.17 -5.34 19.02
N ARG A 141 -0.43 -6.37 18.61
CA ARG A 141 1.00 -6.42 18.81
C ARG A 141 1.73 -5.34 17.97
N LEU A 142 1.37 -5.17 16.70
CA LEU A 142 1.93 -4.10 15.85
C LEU A 142 1.64 -2.70 16.42
N GLN A 143 0.47 -2.51 17.02
CA GLN A 143 0.10 -1.26 17.71
C GLN A 143 0.90 -1.06 18.99
N ALA A 144 1.06 -2.12 19.80
CA ALA A 144 1.87 -2.09 21.02
C ALA A 144 3.35 -1.78 20.73
N ASP A 145 3.89 -2.32 19.64
CA ASP A 145 5.24 -2.05 19.16
C ASP A 145 5.38 -0.66 18.49
N GLY A 146 4.27 0.07 18.32
CA GLY A 146 4.25 1.42 17.75
C GLY A 146 4.59 1.48 16.26
N VAL A 147 4.53 0.35 15.54
CA VAL A 147 4.93 0.28 14.12
C VAL A 147 3.76 0.30 13.15
N PHE A 148 2.54 0.12 13.63
CA PHE A 148 1.35 -0.10 12.82
C PHE A 148 1.08 0.98 11.75
N ASP A 149 1.27 2.25 12.09
CA ASP A 149 0.96 3.39 11.21
C ASP A 149 2.20 4.00 10.53
N LEU A 150 3.40 3.45 10.73
CA LEU A 150 4.64 4.06 10.25
C LEU A 150 4.66 4.22 8.72
N ASN A 151 4.26 3.19 7.98
CA ASN A 151 4.23 3.25 6.52
C ASN A 151 3.11 4.14 6.00
N ARG A 152 1.96 4.13 6.68
CA ARG A 152 0.81 4.98 6.35
C ARG A 152 1.09 6.46 6.55
N ALA A 153 1.93 6.80 7.53
CA ALA A 153 2.33 8.18 7.83
C ALA A 153 3.34 8.75 6.83
N LEU A 154 3.93 7.93 5.96
CA LEU A 154 4.87 8.39 4.95
C LEU A 154 4.14 9.22 3.88
N PRO A 155 4.72 10.32 3.42
CA PRO A 155 4.15 11.06 2.31
C PRO A 155 4.27 10.26 1.01
N LEU A 156 3.18 10.19 0.24
CA LEU A 156 3.21 9.64 -1.12
C LEU A 156 4.05 10.54 -2.04
N PRO A 157 4.84 9.95 -2.94
CA PRO A 157 5.56 10.73 -3.94
C PRO A 157 4.57 11.46 -4.84
N THR A 158 4.85 12.72 -5.07
CA THR A 158 4.05 13.54 -5.99
C THR A 158 4.11 12.99 -7.41
N LEU A 159 5.25 12.41 -7.81
CA LEU A 159 5.47 11.82 -9.13
C LEU A 159 6.07 10.41 -8.99
N PRO A 160 5.24 9.38 -8.76
CA PRO A 160 5.69 8.00 -8.56
C PRO A 160 6.08 7.34 -9.89
N ARG A 161 7.32 7.48 -10.31
CA ARG A 161 7.79 6.96 -11.59
C ARG A 161 8.58 5.67 -11.47
N ARG A 162 9.43 5.55 -10.46
CA ARG A 162 10.34 4.41 -10.24
C ARG A 162 9.70 3.48 -9.21
N ILE A 163 9.17 2.37 -9.69
CA ILE A 163 8.30 1.49 -8.92
C ILE A 163 8.99 0.14 -8.73
N ALA A 164 9.25 -0.24 -7.49
CA ALA A 164 9.63 -1.61 -7.19
C ALA A 164 8.37 -2.46 -7.06
N VAL A 165 8.24 -3.50 -7.88
CA VAL A 165 7.06 -4.35 -7.91
C VAL A 165 7.40 -5.72 -7.35
N ILE A 166 6.73 -6.13 -6.28
CA ILE A 166 6.82 -7.47 -5.72
C ILE A 166 5.63 -8.26 -6.22
N SER A 167 5.91 -9.28 -7.02
CA SER A 167 4.90 -10.17 -7.59
C SER A 167 5.53 -11.48 -8.05
N SER A 168 4.71 -12.43 -8.46
CA SER A 168 5.20 -13.58 -9.21
C SER A 168 5.50 -13.19 -10.65
N ALA A 169 6.62 -13.66 -11.18
CA ALA A 169 7.02 -13.37 -12.56
C ALA A 169 6.02 -13.87 -13.62
N THR A 170 5.24 -14.89 -13.29
CA THR A 170 4.24 -15.50 -14.16
C THR A 170 2.80 -15.10 -13.82
N ALA A 171 2.62 -14.10 -12.96
CA ALA A 171 1.28 -13.70 -12.55
C ALA A 171 0.63 -12.82 -13.61
N ALA A 172 -0.55 -13.21 -14.11
CA ALA A 172 -1.35 -12.41 -15.02
C ALA A 172 -1.59 -10.98 -14.47
N GLY A 173 -1.82 -10.85 -13.16
CA GLY A 173 -1.99 -9.53 -12.55
C GLY A 173 -0.75 -8.62 -12.64
N TYR A 174 0.46 -9.18 -12.71
CA TYR A 174 1.65 -8.40 -12.98
C TYR A 174 1.71 -7.92 -14.44
N GLU A 175 1.33 -8.78 -15.38
CA GLU A 175 1.26 -8.43 -16.79
C GLU A 175 0.20 -7.35 -17.02
N ASP A 176 -1.00 -7.50 -16.46
CA ASP A 176 -2.08 -6.51 -16.54
C ASP A 176 -1.67 -5.17 -15.93
N PHE A 177 -1.06 -5.19 -14.75
CA PHE A 177 -0.51 -3.99 -14.09
C PHE A 177 0.51 -3.27 -14.96
N THR A 178 1.47 -4.03 -15.49
CA THR A 178 2.56 -3.46 -16.29
C THR A 178 2.05 -2.93 -17.62
N HIS A 179 1.16 -3.68 -18.26
CA HIS A 179 0.55 -3.25 -19.53
C HIS A 179 -0.24 -1.94 -19.34
N GLN A 180 -1.12 -1.88 -18.35
CA GLN A 180 -1.92 -0.67 -18.07
C GLN A 180 -1.04 0.53 -17.69
N LEU A 181 0.02 0.29 -16.90
CA LEU A 181 0.92 1.35 -16.46
C LEU A 181 1.75 1.92 -17.60
N LEU A 182 2.27 1.06 -18.51
CA LEU A 182 3.12 1.48 -19.62
C LEU A 182 2.32 1.97 -20.83
N SER A 183 1.08 1.49 -21.01
CA SER A 183 0.18 1.89 -22.10
C SER A 183 -0.83 2.94 -21.65
N ASN A 184 -0.47 3.83 -20.73
CA ASN A 184 -1.37 4.85 -20.22
C ASN A 184 -1.65 5.95 -21.25
N ASP A 185 -2.89 6.44 -21.29
CA ASP A 185 -3.38 7.44 -22.27
C ASP A 185 -2.65 8.80 -22.18
N TYR A 186 -2.03 9.10 -21.04
CA TYR A 186 -1.29 10.34 -20.81
C TYR A 186 0.15 10.29 -21.31
N GLY A 187 0.67 9.09 -21.68
CA GLY A 187 2.07 8.90 -22.07
C GLY A 187 3.06 9.13 -20.93
N PHE A 188 2.64 9.00 -19.68
CA PHE A 188 3.53 9.13 -18.53
C PHE A 188 4.59 8.02 -18.54
N PRO A 189 5.88 8.34 -18.38
CA PRO A 189 6.93 7.34 -18.29
C PRO A 189 6.99 6.77 -16.88
N PHE A 190 6.67 5.48 -16.74
CA PHE A 190 6.87 4.70 -15.54
C PHE A 190 8.00 3.69 -15.72
N TYR A 191 8.71 3.38 -14.66
CA TYR A 191 9.83 2.45 -14.63
C TYR A 191 9.59 1.35 -13.57
N PRO A 192 8.67 0.41 -13.85
CA PRO A 192 8.44 -0.70 -12.94
C PRO A 192 9.61 -1.69 -13.02
N ARG A 193 10.12 -2.10 -11.86
CA ARG A 193 11.14 -3.15 -11.73
C ARG A 193 10.59 -4.29 -10.90
N LEU A 194 10.53 -5.47 -11.49
CA LEU A 194 10.04 -6.68 -10.81
C LEU A 194 11.08 -7.23 -9.83
N TYR A 195 10.64 -7.48 -8.62
CA TYR A 195 11.31 -8.27 -7.61
C TYR A 195 10.50 -9.55 -7.40
N PRO A 196 10.89 -10.65 -8.06
CA PRO A 196 10.09 -11.86 -8.06
C PRO A 196 10.02 -12.44 -6.65
N ALA A 197 8.77 -12.77 -6.23
CA ALA A 197 8.47 -13.42 -4.97
C ALA A 197 7.35 -14.45 -5.16
N LEU A 198 7.34 -15.45 -4.30
CA LEU A 198 6.25 -16.40 -4.21
C LEU A 198 5.06 -15.70 -3.54
N MET A 199 3.91 -15.70 -4.21
CA MET A 199 2.72 -14.99 -3.74
C MET A 199 1.67 -15.93 -3.12
N GLN A 200 1.99 -17.21 -2.96
CA GLN A 200 1.13 -18.24 -2.37
C GLN A 200 1.98 -19.42 -1.86
N GLY A 201 1.46 -20.12 -0.84
CA GLY A 201 2.10 -21.26 -0.19
C GLY A 201 2.99 -20.85 1.00
N GLU A 202 3.57 -21.85 1.68
CA GLU A 202 4.31 -21.68 2.94
C GLU A 202 5.53 -20.71 2.86
N ARG A 203 6.12 -20.57 1.68
CA ARG A 203 7.30 -19.72 1.47
C ARG A 203 6.98 -18.28 1.07
N THR A 204 5.72 -17.91 1.01
CA THR A 204 5.30 -16.57 0.57
C THR A 204 5.89 -15.49 1.47
N GLU A 205 5.78 -15.65 2.78
CA GLU A 205 6.31 -14.70 3.77
C GLU A 205 7.81 -14.46 3.56
N SER A 206 8.62 -15.51 3.64
CA SER A 206 10.08 -15.40 3.49
C SER A 206 10.50 -14.87 2.13
N SER A 207 9.76 -15.23 1.06
CA SER A 207 10.03 -14.77 -0.29
C SER A 207 9.78 -13.27 -0.46
N ILE A 208 8.69 -12.75 0.12
CA ILE A 208 8.40 -11.31 0.07
C ILE A 208 9.38 -10.53 0.95
N ILE A 209 9.70 -11.02 2.15
CA ILE A 209 10.71 -10.38 3.00
C ILE A 209 12.05 -10.30 2.27
N ALA A 210 12.52 -11.39 1.65
CA ALA A 210 13.74 -11.36 0.85
C ALA A 210 13.67 -10.40 -0.35
N ALA A 211 12.48 -10.21 -0.95
CA ALA A 211 12.29 -9.22 -2.00
C ALA A 211 12.38 -7.79 -1.44
N LEU A 212 11.76 -7.55 -0.27
CA LEU A 212 11.84 -6.27 0.44
C LEU A 212 13.29 -5.92 0.80
N ASP A 213 14.08 -6.89 1.28
CA ASP A 213 15.50 -6.70 1.59
C ASP A 213 16.32 -6.29 0.37
N ARG A 214 16.07 -6.94 -0.77
CA ARG A 214 16.72 -6.58 -2.03
C ARG A 214 16.34 -5.17 -2.51
N ILE A 215 15.08 -4.76 -2.29
CA ILE A 215 14.63 -3.41 -2.61
C ILE A 215 15.29 -2.42 -1.64
N TYR A 216 15.38 -2.77 -0.36
CA TYR A 216 16.03 -1.92 0.63
C TYR A 216 17.49 -1.59 0.30
N ALA A 217 18.23 -2.57 -0.19
CA ALA A 217 19.61 -2.36 -0.65
C ALA A 217 19.73 -1.32 -1.79
N HIS A 218 18.63 -1.10 -2.53
CA HIS A 218 18.58 -0.17 -3.66
C HIS A 218 17.46 0.88 -3.49
N ARG A 219 17.07 1.19 -2.25
CA ARG A 219 15.95 2.09 -1.94
C ARG A 219 16.01 3.43 -2.64
N ASP A 220 17.22 3.97 -2.83
CA ASP A 220 17.43 5.26 -3.50
C ASP A 220 17.06 5.25 -5.00
N ALA A 221 16.88 4.07 -5.58
CA ALA A 221 16.47 3.89 -6.97
C ALA A 221 14.94 3.90 -7.16
N PHE A 222 14.14 3.87 -6.09
CA PHE A 222 12.69 3.73 -6.15
C PHE A 222 11.97 4.85 -5.43
N ASP A 223 10.78 5.16 -5.91
CA ASP A 223 9.89 6.15 -5.32
C ASP A 223 8.88 5.50 -4.38
N LEU A 224 8.44 4.28 -4.69
CA LEU A 224 7.52 3.46 -3.88
C LEU A 224 7.66 1.97 -4.20
N VAL A 225 7.02 1.16 -3.38
CA VAL A 225 6.90 -0.29 -3.59
C VAL A 225 5.44 -0.66 -3.84
N VAL A 226 5.24 -1.57 -4.76
CA VAL A 226 3.94 -2.16 -5.05
C VAL A 226 4.00 -3.66 -4.76
N ILE A 227 3.07 -4.15 -3.96
CA ILE A 227 2.88 -5.58 -3.73
C ILE A 227 1.57 -5.98 -4.40
N ILE A 228 1.68 -6.72 -5.50
CA ILE A 228 0.51 -7.18 -6.25
C ILE A 228 0.50 -8.68 -6.41
N ARG A 229 -0.71 -9.21 -6.38
CA ARG A 229 -0.95 -10.62 -6.64
C ARG A 229 -1.78 -10.78 -7.90
N GLY A 230 -1.41 -11.74 -8.74
CA GLY A 230 -2.22 -12.12 -9.91
C GLY A 230 -3.48 -12.86 -9.52
N GLY A 231 -4.53 -12.74 -10.32
CA GLY A 231 -5.75 -13.51 -10.17
C GLY A 231 -5.46 -15.01 -10.30
N GLY A 232 -5.80 -15.76 -9.28
CA GLY A 232 -5.86 -17.21 -9.24
C GLY A 232 -7.04 -17.56 -8.35
N SER A 233 -7.60 -18.79 -8.46
CA SER A 233 -8.70 -19.28 -7.61
C SER A 233 -8.60 -18.76 -6.19
N THR A 234 -9.71 -18.61 -5.47
CA THR A 234 -9.87 -18.18 -4.05
C THR A 234 -8.75 -18.69 -3.12
N ALA A 235 -7.53 -18.35 -3.46
CA ALA A 235 -6.34 -18.92 -2.89
C ALA A 235 -5.90 -18.08 -1.72
N ASP A 236 -5.49 -18.76 -0.75
CA ASP A 236 -4.88 -18.47 0.52
C ASP A 236 -4.21 -17.08 0.60
N LEU A 237 -4.95 -16.07 1.08
CA LEU A 237 -4.42 -14.74 1.42
C LEU A 237 -3.80 -14.73 2.82
N SER A 238 -3.86 -15.83 3.54
CA SER A 238 -3.37 -15.95 4.91
C SER A 238 -1.86 -15.80 5.04
N SER A 239 -1.13 -16.06 3.95
CA SER A 239 0.31 -15.80 3.92
C SER A 239 0.65 -14.32 4.11
N PHE A 240 -0.31 -13.41 3.88
CA PHE A 240 -0.19 -11.98 4.13
C PHE A 240 -0.66 -11.55 5.54
N ASP A 241 -1.16 -12.49 6.35
CA ASP A 241 -1.55 -12.28 7.74
C ASP A 241 -0.46 -12.69 8.73
N SER A 242 0.80 -12.38 8.43
CA SER A 242 1.94 -12.64 9.28
C SER A 242 2.40 -11.38 10.00
N TYR A 243 2.74 -11.51 11.29
CA TYR A 243 3.32 -10.42 12.06
C TYR A 243 4.68 -9.98 11.48
N ALA A 244 5.56 -10.93 11.11
CA ALA A 244 6.87 -10.59 10.58
C ALA A 244 6.77 -9.80 9.26
N LEU A 245 5.94 -10.27 8.32
CA LEU A 245 5.75 -9.57 7.05
C LEU A 245 5.09 -8.19 7.26
N ALA A 246 4.03 -8.11 8.09
CA ALA A 246 3.37 -6.85 8.37
C ALA A 246 4.30 -5.82 9.03
N ALA A 247 5.16 -6.26 9.95
CA ALA A 247 6.07 -5.37 10.61
C ALA A 247 7.22 -4.90 9.70
N HIS A 248 7.72 -5.76 8.78
CA HIS A 248 8.64 -5.32 7.74
C HIS A 248 7.98 -4.32 6.78
N CYS A 249 6.71 -4.57 6.42
CA CYS A 249 5.94 -3.63 5.62
C CYS A 249 5.74 -2.29 6.35
N ALA A 250 5.29 -2.31 7.61
CA ALA A 250 5.01 -1.10 8.37
C ALA A 250 6.25 -0.21 8.60
N GLN A 251 7.43 -0.81 8.77
CA GLN A 251 8.68 -0.10 9.00
C GLN A 251 9.48 0.19 7.73
N PHE A 252 8.96 -0.19 6.56
CA PHE A 252 9.69 0.02 5.33
C PHE A 252 9.81 1.51 4.99
N PRO A 253 10.99 2.01 4.56
CA PRO A 253 11.23 3.44 4.38
C PRO A 253 10.60 4.03 3.12
N LEU A 254 10.00 3.22 2.24
CA LEU A 254 9.24 3.69 1.08
C LEU A 254 7.76 3.38 1.29
N PRO A 255 6.82 4.22 0.80
CA PRO A 255 5.40 3.88 0.82
C PRO A 255 5.14 2.61 0.05
N ILE A 256 4.29 1.76 0.64
CA ILE A 256 3.84 0.53 0.03
C ILE A 256 2.43 0.69 -0.44
N ILE A 257 2.19 0.27 -1.66
CA ILE A 257 0.83 0.14 -2.21
C ILE A 257 0.56 -1.35 -2.41
N THR A 258 -0.55 -1.82 -1.88
CA THR A 258 -0.96 -3.20 -2.04
C THR A 258 -2.10 -3.33 -3.05
N GLY A 259 -2.04 -4.37 -3.86
CA GLY A 259 -3.11 -4.80 -4.76
C GLY A 259 -3.27 -6.32 -4.69
N ILE A 260 -3.48 -6.82 -3.46
CA ILE A 260 -3.45 -8.25 -3.14
C ILE A 260 -4.85 -8.84 -3.01
N GLY A 261 -5.80 -8.07 -2.48
CA GLY A 261 -7.06 -8.57 -1.95
C GLY A 261 -8.28 -8.38 -2.86
N HIS A 262 -9.37 -9.08 -2.47
CA HIS A 262 -10.73 -8.90 -2.96
C HIS A 262 -11.56 -8.02 -2.01
N GLU A 263 -12.80 -7.66 -2.42
CA GLU A 263 -13.65 -6.69 -1.73
C GLU A 263 -13.98 -7.01 -0.25
N ARG A 264 -13.85 -8.27 0.19
CA ARG A 264 -14.34 -8.72 1.50
C ARG A 264 -13.26 -9.03 2.53
N ASP A 265 -11.99 -9.17 2.13
CA ASP A 265 -10.96 -9.72 3.02
C ASP A 265 -9.67 -8.90 2.97
N ASP A 266 -9.55 -7.96 3.89
CA ASP A 266 -8.34 -7.19 4.10
C ASP A 266 -7.28 -8.02 4.83
N THR A 267 -6.06 -8.05 4.32
CA THR A 267 -4.93 -8.72 4.98
C THR A 267 -4.23 -7.80 5.98
N VAL A 268 -3.45 -8.35 6.93
CA VAL A 268 -2.67 -7.48 7.86
C VAL A 268 -1.68 -6.61 7.11
N VAL A 269 -1.10 -7.07 5.99
CA VAL A 269 -0.25 -6.22 5.13
C VAL A 269 -1.03 -5.06 4.54
N ASP A 270 -2.26 -5.26 4.10
CA ASP A 270 -3.10 -4.17 3.60
C ASP A 270 -3.38 -3.12 4.67
N LEU A 271 -3.51 -3.55 5.95
CA LEU A 271 -3.75 -2.62 7.07
C LEU A 271 -2.55 -1.76 7.41
N VAL A 272 -1.35 -2.26 7.27
CA VAL A 272 -0.11 -1.51 7.57
C VAL A 272 0.48 -0.80 6.37
N ALA A 273 0.06 -1.15 5.16
CA ALA A 273 0.49 -0.51 3.92
C ALA A 273 0.04 0.96 3.87
N HIS A 274 0.77 1.77 3.13
CA HIS A 274 0.42 3.18 2.90
C HIS A 274 -0.96 3.30 2.23
N THR A 275 -1.14 2.59 1.12
CA THR A 275 -2.40 2.59 0.36
C THR A 275 -2.75 1.17 -0.04
N ARG A 276 -3.98 0.80 0.26
CA ARG A 276 -4.57 -0.47 -0.10
C ARG A 276 -5.50 -0.31 -1.29
N LEU A 277 -5.33 -1.16 -2.29
CA LEU A 277 -6.19 -1.22 -3.47
C LEU A 277 -6.62 -2.68 -3.73
N LYS A 278 -7.73 -2.86 -4.45
CA LYS A 278 -8.37 -4.17 -4.59
C LYS A 278 -7.67 -5.07 -5.60
N THR A 279 -7.10 -4.51 -6.66
CA THR A 279 -6.54 -5.27 -7.78
C THR A 279 -5.24 -4.65 -8.29
N PRO A 280 -4.39 -5.41 -8.98
CA PRO A 280 -3.22 -4.86 -9.65
C PRO A 280 -3.54 -3.72 -10.63
N THR A 281 -4.64 -3.84 -11.37
CA THR A 281 -5.12 -2.81 -12.30
C THR A 281 -5.55 -1.53 -11.56
N ALA A 282 -6.20 -1.65 -10.40
CA ALA A 282 -6.53 -0.50 -9.57
C ALA A 282 -5.27 0.23 -9.06
N VAL A 283 -4.19 -0.51 -8.78
CA VAL A 283 -2.89 0.08 -8.42
C VAL A 283 -2.31 0.86 -9.59
N ALA A 284 -2.36 0.32 -10.81
CA ALA A 284 -1.89 1.03 -12.01
C ALA A 284 -2.69 2.32 -12.23
N THR A 285 -4.02 2.24 -12.18
CA THR A 285 -4.91 3.41 -12.29
C THR A 285 -4.57 4.46 -11.24
N PHE A 286 -4.45 4.07 -9.98
CA PHE A 286 -4.10 4.99 -8.88
C PHE A 286 -2.78 5.73 -9.13
N LEU A 287 -1.75 5.04 -9.61
CA LEU A 287 -0.45 5.65 -9.93
C LEU A 287 -0.55 6.63 -11.09
N ILE A 288 -1.33 6.28 -12.12
CA ILE A 288 -1.60 7.16 -13.26
C ILE A 288 -2.36 8.41 -12.79
N ASP A 289 -3.39 8.24 -11.96
CA ASP A 289 -4.20 9.33 -11.41
C ASP A 289 -3.38 10.28 -10.53
N CYS A 290 -2.44 9.76 -9.74
CA CYS A 290 -1.49 10.59 -8.99
C CYS A 290 -0.71 11.52 -9.93
N MET A 291 -0.19 10.99 -11.04
CA MET A 291 0.54 11.77 -12.04
C MET A 291 -0.38 12.76 -12.77
N ALA A 292 -1.58 12.33 -13.17
CA ALA A 292 -2.56 13.16 -13.85
C ALA A 292 -3.02 14.33 -12.98
N THR A 293 -3.21 14.10 -11.69
CA THR A 293 -3.55 15.14 -10.70
C THR A 293 -2.45 16.20 -10.65
N GLN A 294 -1.18 15.80 -10.62
CA GLN A 294 -0.06 16.74 -10.60
C GLN A 294 0.08 17.52 -11.91
N LEU A 295 -0.17 16.86 -13.05
CA LEU A 295 -0.23 17.54 -14.34
C LEU A 295 -1.33 18.60 -14.36
N GLY A 296 -2.52 18.25 -13.88
CA GLY A 296 -3.65 19.19 -13.78
C GLY A 296 -3.35 20.40 -12.88
N GLU A 297 -2.68 20.19 -11.74
CA GLU A 297 -2.23 21.28 -10.87
C GLU A 297 -1.22 22.20 -11.58
N LEU A 298 -0.28 21.61 -12.30
CA LEU A 298 0.76 22.32 -13.05
C LEU A 298 0.16 23.15 -14.19
N ASP A 299 -0.78 22.58 -14.95
CA ASP A 299 -1.53 23.27 -15.99
C ASP A 299 -2.39 24.40 -15.39
N GLY A 300 -3.06 24.15 -14.27
CA GLY A 300 -3.80 25.18 -13.55
C GLY A 300 -2.93 26.36 -13.08
N LEU A 301 -1.74 26.07 -12.59
CA LEU A 301 -0.75 27.10 -12.19
C LEU A 301 -0.25 27.88 -13.41
N ARG A 302 0.06 27.19 -14.52
CA ARG A 302 0.45 27.81 -15.77
C ARG A 302 -0.62 28.77 -16.28
N ASP A 303 -1.89 28.32 -16.31
CA ASP A 303 -3.00 29.12 -16.78
C ASP A 303 -3.29 30.34 -15.88
N ARG A 304 -3.12 30.16 -14.56
CA ARG A 304 -3.20 31.28 -13.61
C ARG A 304 -2.09 32.30 -13.84
N LEU A 305 -0.87 31.83 -14.06
CA LEU A 305 0.29 32.69 -14.35
C LEU A 305 0.08 33.45 -15.66
N CYS A 306 -0.30 32.75 -16.73
CA CYS A 306 -0.58 33.37 -18.03
C CYS A 306 -1.68 34.43 -17.93
N ARG A 307 -2.80 34.11 -17.26
CA ARG A 307 -3.90 35.07 -17.07
C ARG A 307 -3.47 36.29 -16.25
N ALA A 308 -2.72 36.07 -15.18
CA ALA A 308 -2.22 37.17 -14.35
C ALA A 308 -1.25 38.09 -15.12
N ALA A 309 -0.35 37.47 -15.92
CA ALA A 309 0.60 38.20 -16.74
C ALA A 309 -0.13 39.00 -17.83
N SER A 310 -1.05 38.37 -18.57
CA SER A 310 -1.83 39.05 -19.62
C SER A 310 -2.67 40.20 -19.03
N ALA A 311 -3.38 39.96 -17.93
CA ALA A 311 -4.17 41.01 -17.29
C ALA A 311 -3.30 42.17 -16.78
N ARG A 312 -2.07 41.89 -16.36
CA ARG A 312 -1.13 42.95 -15.96
C ARG A 312 -0.65 43.75 -17.17
N ILE A 313 -0.27 43.08 -18.25
CA ILE A 313 0.14 43.72 -19.50
C ILE A 313 -0.98 44.59 -20.06
N GLU A 314 -2.20 44.07 -20.12
CA GLU A 314 -3.36 44.81 -20.59
C GLU A 314 -3.64 46.09 -19.76
N ARG A 315 -3.56 45.99 -18.43
CA ARG A 315 -3.72 47.17 -17.54
C ARG A 315 -2.66 48.23 -17.78
N GLU A 316 -1.40 47.79 -17.91
CA GLU A 316 -0.31 48.73 -18.19
C GLU A 316 -0.43 49.35 -19.60
N GLN A 317 -0.86 48.54 -20.59
CA GLN A 317 -1.14 49.06 -21.94
C GLN A 317 -2.32 50.06 -21.95
N GLN A 318 -3.42 49.77 -21.24
CA GLN A 318 -4.55 50.69 -21.11
C GLN A 318 -4.13 52.00 -20.41
N THR A 319 -3.32 51.86 -19.35
CA THR A 319 -2.78 53.03 -18.65
C THR A 319 -1.91 53.88 -19.57
N PHE A 320 -1.02 53.17 -20.30
CA PHE A 320 -0.15 53.84 -21.29
C PHE A 320 -0.96 54.51 -22.41
N GLN A 321 -1.93 53.82 -22.98
CA GLN A 321 -2.82 54.41 -24.01
C GLN A 321 -3.60 55.62 -23.46
N THR A 322 -4.09 55.54 -22.22
CA THR A 322 -4.81 56.63 -21.59
C THR A 322 -3.90 57.84 -21.40
N VAL A 323 -2.67 57.62 -20.98
CA VAL A 323 -1.68 58.70 -20.87
C VAL A 323 -1.31 59.25 -22.23
N THR A 324 -1.07 58.39 -23.23
CA THR A 324 -0.64 58.79 -24.58
C THR A 324 -1.74 59.55 -25.32
N THR A 325 -3.04 59.19 -25.13
CA THR A 325 -4.17 59.85 -25.81
C THR A 325 -4.63 61.11 -25.08
N ARG A 326 -4.72 61.08 -23.75
CA ARG A 326 -5.19 62.23 -22.96
C ARG A 326 -4.14 63.30 -22.80
N PHE A 327 -2.88 62.93 -22.69
CA PHE A 327 -1.82 63.91 -22.45
C PHE A 327 -1.67 64.91 -23.61
N PRO A 328 -1.54 64.47 -24.93
CA PRO A 328 -1.48 65.43 -26.03
C PRO A 328 -2.71 66.33 -26.07
N LEU A 329 -3.90 65.77 -25.84
CA LEU A 329 -5.17 66.57 -25.84
C LEU A 329 -5.16 67.61 -24.71
N LEU A 330 -4.73 67.25 -23.52
CA LEU A 330 -4.64 68.19 -22.37
C LEU A 330 -3.57 69.25 -22.63
N VAL A 331 -2.43 68.83 -23.21
CA VAL A 331 -1.35 69.78 -23.53
C VAL A 331 -1.83 70.71 -24.66
N THR A 332 -2.41 70.17 -25.73
CA THR A 332 -2.92 70.97 -26.81
C THR A 332 -4.03 71.91 -26.36
N ALA A 333 -5.01 71.41 -25.59
CA ALA A 333 -6.04 72.23 -25.04
C ALA A 333 -5.51 73.33 -24.05
N HIS A 334 -4.44 72.98 -23.30
CA HIS A 334 -3.81 73.93 -22.42
C HIS A 334 -3.02 75.02 -23.22
N ILE A 335 -2.29 74.58 -24.25
CA ILE A 335 -1.56 75.48 -25.14
C ILE A 335 -2.55 76.41 -25.90
N GLU A 336 -3.63 75.84 -26.45
CA GLU A 336 -4.64 76.65 -27.14
C GLU A 336 -5.40 77.62 -26.22
N ARG A 337 -5.73 77.22 -24.97
CA ARG A 337 -6.24 78.12 -23.95
C ARG A 337 -5.26 79.25 -23.63
N ARG A 338 -3.95 78.90 -23.49
CA ARG A 338 -2.93 79.90 -23.25
C ARG A 338 -2.68 80.84 -24.41
N ARG A 339 -2.78 80.26 -25.64
CA ARG A 339 -2.66 81.00 -26.86
C ARG A 339 -3.83 82.00 -27.03
N THR A 340 -5.03 81.55 -26.68
CA THR A 340 -6.25 82.42 -26.68
C THR A 340 -6.16 83.48 -25.61
N GLU A 341 -5.71 83.17 -24.38
CA GLU A 341 -5.43 84.14 -23.33
C GLU A 341 -4.33 85.13 -23.72
N TRP A 342 -3.27 84.58 -24.36
CA TRP A 342 -2.18 85.39 -24.90
C TRP A 342 -2.71 86.38 -25.97
N HIS A 343 -3.49 85.92 -26.96
CA HIS A 343 -4.08 86.81 -27.96
C HIS A 343 -5.04 87.84 -27.30
N ARG A 344 -5.78 87.43 -26.29
CA ARG A 344 -6.63 88.36 -25.51
C ARG A 344 -5.83 89.38 -24.71
N LEU A 345 -4.70 88.95 -24.15
CA LEU A 345 -3.83 89.82 -23.37
C LEU A 345 -2.92 90.67 -24.27
N SER A 346 -2.38 90.08 -25.40
CA SER A 346 -1.63 90.85 -26.34
C SER A 346 -2.48 91.95 -27.01
N ALA A 347 -3.74 91.70 -27.26
CA ALA A 347 -4.71 92.74 -27.71
C ALA A 347 -4.96 93.80 -26.63
N ARG A 348 -4.75 93.47 -25.37
CA ARG A 348 -4.83 94.40 -24.22
C ARG A 348 -3.47 95.02 -23.88
N LEU A 349 -2.35 94.48 -24.35
CA LEU A 349 -1.00 94.70 -23.87
C LEU A 349 -0.10 95.54 -24.79
N THR A 350 -0.66 96.35 -25.62
CA THR A 350 0.07 97.49 -26.22
C THR A 350 0.60 98.50 -25.16
N ALA A 351 0.32 98.22 -23.81
CA ALA A 351 0.64 99.15 -22.78
C ALA A 351 1.52 98.70 -21.58
N VAL A 352 1.98 97.41 -21.52
CA VAL A 352 2.72 96.98 -20.28
C VAL A 352 3.88 95.98 -20.53
N PRO A 353 5.13 96.38 -20.66
CA PRO A 353 6.34 95.54 -20.83
C PRO A 353 6.56 94.51 -19.73
N GLN A 354 6.19 94.85 -18.51
CA GLN A 354 6.44 93.99 -17.33
C GLN A 354 5.62 92.64 -17.32
N LEU A 355 4.51 92.62 -18.04
CA LEU A 355 3.73 91.42 -18.16
C LEU A 355 4.37 90.41 -19.15
N ILE A 356 5.12 90.85 -20.10
CA ILE A 356 5.82 89.99 -21.11
C ILE A 356 6.94 89.18 -20.42
N GLU A 357 7.67 89.80 -19.54
CA GLU A 357 8.76 89.12 -18.80
C GLU A 357 8.24 88.06 -17.81
N ARG A 358 7.12 88.27 -17.14
CA ARG A 358 6.47 87.21 -16.34
C ARG A 358 6.00 86.01 -17.11
N ARG A 359 5.44 86.23 -18.33
CA ARG A 359 4.94 85.17 -19.19
C ARG A 359 6.10 84.37 -19.85
N ARG A 360 7.23 85.01 -20.10
CA ARG A 360 8.40 84.35 -20.62
C ARG A 360 9.02 83.36 -19.59
N THR A 361 8.96 83.72 -18.31
CA THR A 361 9.42 82.88 -17.19
C THR A 361 8.50 81.69 -16.97
N GLU A 362 7.18 81.84 -17.11
CA GLU A 362 6.21 80.75 -17.03
C GLU A 362 6.35 79.77 -18.20
N TRP A 363 6.62 80.27 -19.39
CA TRP A 363 6.91 79.46 -20.56
C TRP A 363 8.15 78.59 -20.38
N HIS A 364 9.21 79.13 -19.84
CA HIS A 364 10.42 78.37 -19.50
C HIS A 364 10.17 77.26 -18.49
N ARG A 365 9.34 77.53 -17.51
CA ARG A 365 8.91 76.50 -16.53
C ARG A 365 8.07 75.38 -17.17
N LEU A 366 7.21 75.68 -18.12
CA LEU A 366 6.38 74.72 -18.82
C LEU A 366 7.24 73.91 -19.81
N SER A 367 8.16 74.54 -20.51
CA SER A 367 9.14 73.89 -21.38
C SER A 367 10.01 72.92 -20.61
N ALA A 368 10.49 73.29 -19.40
CA ALA A 368 11.27 72.39 -18.54
C ALA A 368 10.46 71.21 -18.01
N ARG A 369 9.16 71.40 -17.78
CA ARG A 369 8.24 70.29 -17.40
C ARG A 369 7.98 69.36 -18.60
N LEU A 370 7.84 69.87 -19.80
CA LEU A 370 7.62 69.10 -21.03
C LEU A 370 8.85 68.28 -21.41
N THR A 371 10.05 68.79 -21.20
CA THR A 371 11.29 68.08 -21.42
C THR A 371 11.52 66.94 -20.43
N ALA A 372 10.86 67.01 -19.26
CA ALA A 372 10.92 65.90 -18.28
C ALA A 372 9.99 64.72 -18.61
N VAL A 373 8.98 64.93 -19.49
CA VAL A 373 7.97 63.87 -19.83
C VAL A 373 8.62 62.67 -20.56
N PRO A 374 9.50 62.84 -21.50
CA PRO A 374 10.20 61.69 -22.15
C PRO A 374 10.92 60.80 -21.14
N GLN A 375 11.58 61.43 -20.14
CA GLN A 375 12.27 60.68 -19.10
C GLN A 375 11.31 59.90 -18.16
N LEU A 376 10.12 60.40 -17.94
CA LEU A 376 9.09 59.68 -17.21
C LEU A 376 8.54 58.48 -18.02
N LEU A 377 8.33 58.68 -19.31
CA LEU A 377 7.93 57.60 -20.25
C LEU A 377 9.01 56.52 -20.40
N GLU A 378 10.27 56.93 -20.48
CA GLU A 378 11.41 56.00 -20.52
C GLU A 378 11.47 55.15 -19.22
N ARG A 379 11.32 55.75 -18.03
CA ARG A 379 11.27 55.01 -16.79
C ARG A 379 10.10 54.00 -16.70
N HIS A 380 8.94 54.37 -17.26
CA HIS A 380 7.82 53.43 -17.30
C HIS A 380 8.06 52.31 -18.30
N ARG A 381 8.72 52.58 -19.42
CA ARG A 381 9.13 51.60 -20.39
C ARG A 381 10.15 50.60 -19.85
N GLU A 382 11.24 51.11 -19.21
CA GLU A 382 12.21 50.27 -18.51
C GLU A 382 11.58 49.38 -17.45
N ARG A 383 10.58 49.89 -16.76
CA ARG A 383 9.82 49.12 -15.78
C ARG A 383 9.00 48.01 -16.41
N ILE A 384 8.36 48.28 -17.55
CA ILE A 384 7.63 47.26 -18.33
C ILE A 384 8.59 46.19 -18.87
N ASP A 385 9.74 46.61 -19.39
CA ASP A 385 10.78 45.72 -19.93
C ASP A 385 11.42 44.84 -18.84
N SER A 386 11.35 45.27 -17.57
CA SER A 386 11.85 44.46 -16.43
C SER A 386 10.89 43.36 -15.98
N TYR A 387 9.59 43.47 -16.29
CA TYR A 387 8.60 42.49 -15.83
C TYR A 387 8.82 41.06 -16.38
N PRO A 388 9.23 40.84 -17.62
CA PRO A 388 9.54 39.49 -18.13
C PRO A 388 10.63 38.79 -17.32
N GLN A 389 11.65 39.55 -16.90
CA GLN A 389 12.74 38.98 -16.08
C GLN A 389 12.29 38.67 -14.65
N LEU A 390 11.45 39.51 -14.05
CA LEU A 390 10.88 39.26 -12.72
C LEU A 390 9.93 38.05 -12.76
N LEU A 391 9.10 37.94 -13.80
CA LEU A 391 8.24 36.78 -14.02
C LEU A 391 9.05 35.50 -14.17
N ARG A 392 10.11 35.53 -14.97
CA ARG A 392 10.99 34.38 -15.17
C ARG A 392 11.66 33.93 -13.88
N ARG A 393 12.20 34.87 -13.08
CA ARG A 393 12.79 34.58 -11.76
C ARG A 393 11.76 34.01 -10.76
N ALA A 394 10.54 34.56 -10.77
CA ALA A 394 9.46 34.02 -9.92
C ALA A 394 9.07 32.60 -10.33
N THR A 395 8.99 32.35 -11.64
CA THR A 395 8.67 31.01 -12.19
C THR A 395 9.79 30.02 -11.86
N ASP A 396 11.05 30.39 -12.07
CA ASP A 396 12.21 29.54 -11.74
C ASP A 396 12.25 29.22 -10.23
N SER A 397 12.00 30.23 -9.38
CA SER A 397 11.93 30.04 -7.93
C SER A 397 10.78 29.08 -7.51
N LEU A 398 9.64 29.16 -8.17
CA LEU A 398 8.48 28.29 -7.91
C LEU A 398 8.77 26.85 -8.36
N LEU A 399 9.38 26.71 -9.52
CA LEU A 399 9.83 25.42 -10.04
C LEU A 399 10.89 24.78 -9.13
N MET A 400 11.87 25.55 -8.65
CA MET A 400 12.86 25.06 -7.69
C MET A 400 12.24 24.55 -6.39
N ARG A 401 11.29 25.31 -5.81
CA ARG A 401 10.60 24.87 -4.59
C ARG A 401 9.81 23.59 -4.81
N ARG A 402 9.14 23.47 -5.96
CA ARG A 402 8.39 22.23 -6.31
C ARG A 402 9.33 21.05 -6.53
N ARG A 403 10.47 21.28 -7.17
CA ARG A 403 11.50 20.26 -7.37
C ARG A 403 12.08 19.78 -6.04
N HIS A 404 12.38 20.71 -5.14
CA HIS A 404 12.86 20.35 -3.80
C HIS A 404 11.80 19.61 -2.96
N ALA A 405 10.53 20.01 -3.05
CA ALA A 405 9.44 19.27 -2.42
C ALA A 405 9.29 17.85 -2.99
N LEU A 406 9.50 17.68 -4.30
CA LEU A 406 9.52 16.37 -4.96
C LEU A 406 10.68 15.50 -4.46
N GLU A 407 11.88 16.06 -4.34
CA GLU A 407 13.06 15.36 -3.80
C GLU A 407 12.82 14.88 -2.36
N LEU A 408 12.22 15.72 -1.52
CA LEU A 408 11.87 15.35 -0.15
C LEU A 408 10.82 14.23 -0.11
N THR A 409 9.82 14.30 -1.01
CA THR A 409 8.78 13.27 -1.12
C THR A 409 9.38 11.95 -1.59
N GLU A 410 10.30 12.01 -2.55
CA GLU A 410 11.03 10.85 -3.05
C GLU A 410 11.88 10.19 -1.95
N GLN A 411 12.52 10.98 -1.08
CA GLN A 411 13.23 10.46 0.09
C GLN A 411 12.30 9.72 1.07
N HIS A 412 11.12 10.27 1.33
CA HIS A 412 10.14 9.63 2.22
C HIS A 412 9.59 8.31 1.68
N ILE A 413 9.42 8.22 0.35
CA ILE A 413 8.95 7.00 -0.32
C ILE A 413 9.95 5.86 -0.18
N ARG A 414 11.25 6.16 -0.26
CA ARG A 414 12.32 5.17 -0.10
C ARG A 414 12.33 4.53 1.29
N LEU A 415 11.87 5.26 2.31
CA LEU A 415 11.85 4.79 3.70
C LEU A 415 10.67 3.86 4.05
N ALA A 416 9.71 3.68 3.15
CA ALA A 416 8.42 3.06 3.44
C ALA A 416 8.18 1.67 2.78
N SER A 417 9.23 0.99 2.32
CA SER A 417 9.09 -0.31 1.65
C SER A 417 8.78 -1.47 2.62
N PRO A 418 7.86 -2.34 2.26
CA PRO A 418 7.49 -3.53 3.06
C PRO A 418 8.60 -4.54 3.30
N ASP A 419 9.56 -4.62 2.37
CA ASP A 419 10.65 -5.59 2.44
C ASP A 419 11.56 -5.38 3.64
N LEU A 420 11.70 -4.13 4.10
CA LEU A 420 12.43 -3.80 5.32
C LEU A 420 11.79 -4.33 6.60
N LEU A 421 10.48 -4.49 6.60
CA LEU A 421 9.78 -4.96 7.79
C LEU A 421 9.92 -6.47 7.98
N LEU A 422 9.89 -7.22 6.90
CA LEU A 422 10.12 -8.65 6.91
C LEU A 422 11.57 -8.98 7.33
N GLN A 423 12.57 -8.21 6.87
CA GLN A 423 13.97 -8.37 7.27
C GLN A 423 14.24 -8.04 8.75
N ARG A 424 13.42 -7.20 9.36
CA ARG A 424 13.54 -6.88 10.80
C ARG A 424 12.89 -7.89 11.72
N GLY A 425 12.44 -9.03 11.18
CA GLY A 425 11.90 -10.14 11.95
C GLY A 425 10.38 -10.10 12.16
N TYR A 426 9.67 -9.20 11.50
CA TYR A 426 8.21 -9.23 11.48
C TYR A 426 7.72 -10.29 10.50
N THR A 427 6.60 -10.87 10.76
CA THR A 427 5.99 -11.87 9.90
C THR A 427 4.60 -11.45 9.46
N LEU A 428 4.21 -11.84 8.28
CA LEU A 428 2.86 -11.67 7.78
C LEU A 428 2.09 -12.96 7.95
N THR A 429 0.99 -12.90 8.69
CA THR A 429 0.06 -14.03 8.79
C THR A 429 -1.04 -13.89 7.76
N LEU A 430 -1.16 -14.91 6.93
CA LEU A 430 -2.17 -14.99 5.88
C LEU A 430 -3.12 -16.16 6.16
N ARG A 431 -4.36 -15.99 5.76
CA ARG A 431 -5.36 -17.03 5.66
C ARG A 431 -5.97 -16.97 4.26
N ASP A 432 -5.97 -18.06 3.56
CA ASP A 432 -6.45 -18.15 2.17
C ASP A 432 -5.82 -17.10 1.24
N GLY A 433 -4.51 -16.79 1.47
CA GLY A 433 -3.78 -15.78 0.69
C GLY A 433 -4.09 -14.32 1.07
N MET A 434 -4.96 -14.04 2.04
CA MET A 434 -5.26 -12.68 2.52
C MET A 434 -4.62 -12.38 3.86
N ILE A 435 -4.10 -11.17 4.03
CA ILE A 435 -3.45 -10.75 5.28
C ILE A 435 -4.48 -10.62 6.41
N VAL A 436 -4.25 -11.37 7.49
CA VAL A 436 -5.08 -11.28 8.71
C VAL A 436 -4.70 -10.03 9.51
N LYS A 437 -5.60 -9.07 9.57
CA LYS A 437 -5.38 -7.78 10.24
C LYS A 437 -5.74 -7.74 11.73
N ARG A 438 -6.50 -8.68 12.20
CA ARG A 438 -6.96 -8.72 13.57
C ARG A 438 -6.99 -10.17 14.06
N ALA A 439 -6.40 -10.44 15.20
CA ALA A 439 -6.42 -11.77 15.80
C ALA A 439 -7.85 -12.30 16.04
N ALA A 440 -8.83 -11.41 16.30
CA ALA A 440 -10.23 -11.76 16.45
C ALA A 440 -10.92 -12.29 15.18
N SER A 441 -10.24 -12.25 14.03
CA SER A 441 -10.73 -12.85 12.78
C SER A 441 -10.28 -14.30 12.59
N LEU A 442 -9.59 -14.87 13.55
CA LEU A 442 -9.09 -16.24 13.53
C LEU A 442 -9.79 -17.06 14.63
N SER A 443 -10.17 -18.26 14.30
CA SER A 443 -10.74 -19.23 15.22
C SER A 443 -9.79 -20.38 15.50
N PRO A 444 -9.85 -21.00 16.68
CA PRO A 444 -9.10 -22.21 16.95
C PRO A 444 -9.38 -23.27 15.87
N GLY A 445 -8.36 -23.78 15.24
CA GLY A 445 -8.46 -24.70 14.11
C GLY A 445 -8.13 -24.09 12.73
N ASP A 446 -8.13 -22.77 12.60
CA ASP A 446 -7.82 -22.11 11.33
C ASP A 446 -6.38 -22.40 10.88
N ALA A 447 -6.23 -22.79 9.63
CA ALA A 447 -4.91 -22.85 9.00
C ALA A 447 -4.47 -21.46 8.57
N ILE A 448 -3.26 -21.15 8.91
CA ILE A 448 -2.64 -19.88 8.54
C ILE A 448 -1.27 -20.13 7.91
N THR A 449 -0.91 -19.28 7.02
CA THR A 449 0.45 -19.23 6.49
C THR A 449 1.16 -18.01 7.07
N ILE A 450 2.30 -18.24 7.67
CA ILE A 450 3.14 -17.18 8.21
C ILE A 450 4.30 -16.98 7.25
N ARG A 451 4.38 -15.77 6.69
CA ARG A 451 5.44 -15.38 5.77
C ARG A 451 6.55 -14.65 6.51
N PHE A 452 7.75 -15.16 6.40
CA PHE A 452 9.00 -14.59 6.88
C PHE A 452 9.79 -13.95 5.72
N ALA A 453 10.93 -13.36 6.02
CA ALA A 453 11.83 -12.79 5.01
C ALA A 453 12.41 -13.84 4.04
N ASP A 454 12.52 -15.08 4.47
CA ASP A 454 13.20 -16.17 3.79
C ASP A 454 12.28 -17.34 3.42
N GLY A 455 10.97 -17.20 3.58
CA GLY A 455 10.00 -18.22 3.19
C GLY A 455 8.68 -18.15 3.94
N GLU A 456 7.86 -19.14 3.71
CA GLU A 456 6.57 -19.29 4.37
C GLU A 456 6.49 -20.57 5.19
N ARG A 457 5.75 -20.52 6.26
CA ARG A 457 5.43 -21.69 7.10
C ARG A 457 3.93 -21.74 7.34
N GLU A 458 3.38 -22.90 7.20
CA GLU A 458 2.01 -23.15 7.59
C GLU A 458 1.92 -23.45 9.09
N GLY A 459 0.88 -22.97 9.71
CA GLY A 459 0.57 -23.17 11.10
C GLY A 459 -0.93 -23.25 11.31
N GLN A 460 -1.32 -23.75 12.43
CA GLN A 460 -2.73 -23.82 12.82
C GLN A 460 -2.91 -23.12 14.16
N ILE A 461 -4.00 -22.39 14.27
CA ILE A 461 -4.30 -21.70 15.51
C ILE A 461 -4.84 -22.69 16.55
N VAL A 462 -4.15 -22.79 17.68
CA VAL A 462 -4.57 -23.65 18.81
C VAL A 462 -5.64 -22.96 19.67
#